data_022e0d1bfdc1f53274e97773ec000933
#
_entry.id   022e0d1bfdc1f53274e97773ec000933
#
_cell.length_a   1.000
_cell.length_b   1.000
_cell.length_c   1.000
_cell.angle_alpha   90.00
_cell.angle_beta   90.00
_cell.angle_gamma   90.00
#
_symmetry.space_group_name_H-M   'P 1'
#
loop_
_entity.id
_entity.type
_entity.pdbx_description
1 polymer ?
#
loop_
_entity_poly.entity_id
_entity_poly.type
_entity_poly.pdbx_seq_one_letter_code
_entity_poly.pdbx_strand_id
1 'polypeptide(L)'
;MSNAAPKTNNNTTAIEAVKSRFVRIPSNNTYPRFRDLITNIDQADAGILVDFYRKAGGRDSEVKEDYLLACLPWAYGEGFKPNAGPVLEGGLINLWQPSKVQPSGAKTTKDQVGPFIEFLERWFPDQLERHYFGWWLSHTVRRPDVRIIGTPVLRSEHGVGKGFLVETLLSGLLGRSSVAVCGLKDVVGDFNDVVEGKTLLLVDEVYKSKKSTTDALKSFQGNATIPLHRKHKPTITIENYLNFIITSNDHLPLVLEKGDRRFWIPAFIRHRESVQETAAFLNDVFKPWLLNGGFQLVRDYLEQIDLSKHRPTDAPPMTVSKQELMGFSTTDRLEEVLSDVVEANAVLTVKWVKQRYADDFEHGLSDMAVANALLAMGCKQRKTKLQRYYITPFGFESNLSLNSTAKELEDGMPSTNF
;
A
#
# COMPACT_ATOMS: atom_id res chain seq x y z
N MET A 1 62.94 -9.70 18.32
CA MET A 1 62.22 -10.33 17.18
C MET A 1 60.91 -9.61 17.06
N SER A 2 60.82 -8.74 16.07
CA SER A 2 59.65 -7.85 15.83
C SER A 2 58.61 -8.65 15.07
N ASN A 3 57.45 -8.92 15.71
CA ASN A 3 56.26 -9.45 15.04
C ASN A 3 55.64 -8.33 14.21
N ALA A 4 56.03 -8.22 12.96
CA ALA A 4 55.33 -7.43 11.97
C ALA A 4 54.01 -8.15 11.63
N ALA A 5 52.88 -7.54 11.96
CA ALA A 5 51.56 -7.98 11.49
C ALA A 5 51.57 -8.10 9.94
N PRO A 6 50.90 -9.09 9.33
CA PRO A 6 50.87 -9.24 7.90
C PRO A 6 50.32 -7.95 7.28
N LYS A 7 51.08 -7.35 6.37
CA LYS A 7 50.59 -6.24 5.52
C LYS A 7 49.44 -6.79 4.71
N THR A 8 48.23 -6.62 5.18
CA THR A 8 47.02 -6.79 4.39
C THR A 8 47.19 -5.97 3.12
N ASN A 9 47.14 -6.62 1.98
CA ASN A 9 47.47 -6.01 0.70
C ASN A 9 46.37 -4.96 0.39
N ASN A 10 46.62 -3.69 0.74
CA ASN A 10 45.68 -2.57 0.58
C ASN A 10 45.13 -2.50 -0.83
N ASN A 11 45.89 -2.97 -1.82
CA ASN A 11 45.45 -3.01 -3.20
C ASN A 11 44.34 -4.03 -3.43
N THR A 12 44.40 -5.21 -2.83
CA THR A 12 43.36 -6.23 -2.91
C THR A 12 42.06 -5.72 -2.28
N THR A 13 42.15 -5.09 -1.11
CA THR A 13 40.98 -4.50 -0.43
C THR A 13 40.36 -3.37 -1.27
N ALA A 14 41.16 -2.53 -1.91
CA ALA A 14 40.69 -1.46 -2.77
C ALA A 14 40.03 -1.99 -4.07
N ILE A 15 40.57 -3.08 -4.65
CA ILE A 15 39.96 -3.73 -5.80
C ILE A 15 38.58 -4.35 -5.43
N GLU A 16 38.51 -5.03 -4.28
CA GLU A 16 37.20 -5.57 -3.81
C GLU A 16 36.18 -4.45 -3.52
N ALA A 17 36.63 -3.29 -3.03
CA ALA A 17 35.77 -2.12 -2.88
C ALA A 17 35.25 -1.61 -4.23
N VAL A 18 36.06 -1.61 -5.29
CA VAL A 18 35.63 -1.27 -6.66
C VAL A 18 34.60 -2.29 -7.15
N LYS A 19 34.87 -3.59 -7.01
CA LYS A 19 33.98 -4.68 -7.46
C LYS A 19 32.64 -4.70 -6.72
N SER A 20 32.62 -4.28 -5.47
CA SER A 20 31.39 -4.21 -4.68
C SER A 20 30.51 -3.01 -5.03
N ARG A 21 31.09 -1.96 -5.62
CA ARG A 21 30.37 -0.73 -5.96
C ARG A 21 29.97 -0.64 -7.43
N PHE A 22 30.76 -1.20 -8.33
CA PHE A 22 30.54 -1.06 -9.76
C PHE A 22 30.31 -2.40 -10.44
N VAL A 23 29.45 -2.41 -11.46
CA VAL A 23 29.13 -3.59 -12.25
C VAL A 23 29.21 -3.24 -13.73
N ARG A 24 29.81 -4.10 -14.53
CA ARG A 24 29.90 -3.93 -15.98
C ARG A 24 28.57 -4.31 -16.62
N ILE A 25 28.10 -3.48 -17.57
CA ILE A 25 26.85 -3.71 -18.30
C ILE A 25 27.15 -3.82 -19.81
N PRO A 26 26.35 -4.60 -20.58
CA PRO A 26 26.49 -4.67 -22.02
C PRO A 26 26.36 -3.28 -22.66
N SER A 27 27.23 -3.00 -23.62
CA SER A 27 27.23 -1.76 -24.38
C SER A 27 27.28 -2.08 -25.88
N ASN A 28 26.43 -1.43 -26.64
CA ASN A 28 26.47 -1.46 -28.10
C ASN A 28 27.44 -0.42 -28.70
N ASN A 29 28.09 0.35 -27.85
CA ASN A 29 29.00 1.42 -28.22
C ASN A 29 30.47 1.00 -28.04
N THR A 30 31.37 1.75 -28.65
CA THR A 30 32.83 1.56 -28.56
C THR A 30 33.36 1.75 -27.14
N TYR A 31 32.63 2.44 -26.27
CA TYR A 31 33.02 2.70 -24.89
C TYR A 31 32.41 1.68 -23.93
N PRO A 32 33.21 1.20 -22.94
CA PRO A 32 32.69 0.34 -21.90
C PRO A 32 31.63 1.09 -21.09
N ARG A 33 30.58 0.38 -20.70
CA ARG A 33 29.57 0.90 -19.77
C ARG A 33 29.61 0.10 -18.48
N PHE A 34 29.51 0.81 -17.39
CA PHE A 34 29.38 0.22 -16.06
C PHE A 34 28.42 1.07 -15.23
N ARG A 35 27.80 0.48 -14.24
CA ARG A 35 26.85 1.13 -13.35
C ARG A 35 27.44 1.25 -11.95
N ASP A 36 27.32 2.42 -11.35
CA ASP A 36 27.53 2.62 -9.92
C ASP A 36 26.29 2.12 -9.17
N LEU A 37 26.45 1.06 -8.39
CA LEU A 37 25.35 0.39 -7.68
C LEU A 37 24.79 1.23 -6.52
N ILE A 38 25.51 2.26 -6.06
CA ILE A 38 25.07 3.16 -4.99
C ILE A 38 24.19 4.28 -5.56
N THR A 39 24.66 4.90 -6.66
CA THR A 39 23.93 6.02 -7.29
C THR A 39 22.92 5.54 -8.33
N ASN A 40 23.04 4.29 -8.78
CA ASN A 40 22.30 3.68 -9.87
C ASN A 40 22.43 4.44 -11.21
N ILE A 41 23.61 5.04 -11.42
CA ILE A 41 23.93 5.83 -12.63
C ILE A 41 24.90 5.05 -13.51
N ASP A 42 24.57 4.97 -14.80
CA ASP A 42 25.45 4.42 -15.81
C ASP A 42 26.61 5.37 -16.09
N GLN A 43 27.82 4.82 -16.17
CA GLN A 43 29.06 5.53 -16.40
C GLN A 43 29.76 4.97 -17.65
N ALA A 44 30.47 5.84 -18.36
CA ALA A 44 31.31 5.47 -19.48
C ALA A 44 32.80 5.85 -19.28
N ASP A 45 33.07 6.76 -18.35
CA ASP A 45 34.42 7.21 -18.00
C ASP A 45 35.05 6.27 -16.98
N ALA A 46 35.95 5.40 -17.42
CA ALA A 46 36.64 4.43 -16.58
C ALA A 46 37.65 5.08 -15.58
N GLY A 47 37.99 6.34 -15.78
CA GLY A 47 38.80 7.11 -14.83
C GLY A 47 38.16 7.17 -13.44
N ILE A 48 36.85 7.14 -13.37
CA ILE A 48 36.07 7.06 -12.12
C ILE A 48 36.45 5.84 -11.29
N LEU A 49 36.74 4.70 -11.91
CA LEU A 49 37.14 3.47 -11.21
C LEU A 49 38.52 3.64 -10.56
N VAL A 50 39.45 4.30 -11.28
CA VAL A 50 40.81 4.57 -10.75
C VAL A 50 40.76 5.55 -9.58
N ASP A 51 39.94 6.60 -9.72
CA ASP A 51 39.73 7.57 -8.63
C ASP A 51 39.14 6.91 -7.38
N PHE A 52 38.13 6.05 -7.58
CA PHE A 52 37.53 5.32 -6.48
C PHE A 52 38.51 4.31 -5.86
N TYR A 53 39.26 3.56 -6.68
CA TYR A 53 40.33 2.65 -6.21
C TYR A 53 41.34 3.37 -5.30
N ARG A 54 41.81 4.56 -5.71
CA ARG A 54 42.72 5.37 -4.92
C ARG A 54 42.09 5.85 -3.61
N LYS A 55 40.84 6.31 -3.66
CA LYS A 55 40.08 6.72 -2.46
C LYS A 55 39.88 5.55 -1.49
N ALA A 56 39.75 4.33 -2.00
CA ALA A 56 39.63 3.11 -1.20
C ALA A 56 40.99 2.61 -0.64
N GLY A 57 42.07 3.37 -0.84
CA GLY A 57 43.40 3.06 -0.28
C GLY A 57 44.34 2.30 -1.22
N GLY A 58 43.96 2.09 -2.48
CA GLY A 58 44.80 1.48 -3.50
C GLY A 58 45.98 2.39 -3.87
N ARG A 59 47.18 1.84 -3.89
CA ARG A 59 48.44 2.59 -4.12
C ARG A 59 49.25 2.11 -5.30
N ASP A 60 48.85 1.01 -5.93
CA ASP A 60 49.56 0.45 -7.08
C ASP A 60 49.33 1.33 -8.31
N SER A 61 50.40 1.91 -8.85
CA SER A 61 50.35 2.77 -10.04
C SER A 61 50.15 2.01 -11.33
N GLU A 62 50.34 0.69 -11.33
CA GLU A 62 50.12 -0.17 -12.49
C GLU A 62 48.65 -0.54 -12.65
N VAL A 63 47.82 -0.36 -11.62
CA VAL A 63 46.38 -0.57 -11.68
C VAL A 63 45.75 0.58 -12.48
N LYS A 64 45.41 0.28 -13.72
CA LYS A 64 44.81 1.21 -14.69
C LYS A 64 43.33 0.88 -14.95
N GLU A 65 42.70 1.72 -15.73
CA GLU A 65 41.29 1.63 -16.12
C GLU A 65 40.88 0.25 -16.67
N ASP A 66 41.63 -0.25 -17.65
CA ASP A 66 41.37 -1.52 -18.30
C ASP A 66 41.41 -2.71 -17.33
N TYR A 67 42.38 -2.68 -16.39
CA TYR A 67 42.48 -3.71 -15.38
C TYR A 67 41.24 -3.68 -14.42
N LEU A 68 40.87 -2.50 -13.94
CA LEU A 68 39.71 -2.37 -13.06
C LEU A 68 38.41 -2.73 -13.79
N LEU A 69 38.24 -2.33 -15.05
CA LEU A 69 37.10 -2.73 -15.88
C LEU A 69 37.03 -4.25 -16.06
N ALA A 70 38.17 -4.91 -16.28
CA ALA A 70 38.23 -6.36 -16.41
C ALA A 70 37.89 -7.09 -15.11
N CYS A 71 38.14 -6.46 -13.95
CA CYS A 71 37.80 -7.00 -12.64
C CYS A 71 36.32 -6.90 -12.29
N LEU A 72 35.55 -6.00 -12.94
CA LEU A 72 34.14 -5.79 -12.59
C LEU A 72 33.30 -7.04 -12.88
N PRO A 73 32.36 -7.40 -12.01
CA PRO A 73 31.36 -8.41 -12.33
C PRO A 73 30.48 -7.91 -13.48
N TRP A 74 29.97 -8.84 -14.31
CA TRP A 74 29.04 -8.53 -15.38
C TRP A 74 27.60 -8.60 -14.89
N ALA A 75 26.75 -7.66 -15.35
CA ALA A 75 25.31 -7.76 -15.24
C ALA A 75 24.67 -7.68 -16.63
N TYR A 76 23.67 -8.53 -16.85
CA TYR A 76 23.02 -8.73 -18.15
C TYR A 76 21.57 -8.24 -18.17
N GLY A 77 21.07 -7.78 -17.03
CA GLY A 77 19.72 -7.30 -16.88
C GLY A 77 19.48 -6.68 -15.51
N GLU A 78 18.23 -6.41 -15.24
CA GLU A 78 17.75 -5.79 -14.00
C GLU A 78 16.76 -6.73 -13.31
N GLY A 79 16.75 -6.72 -11.97
CA GLY A 79 15.82 -7.43 -11.13
C GLY A 79 15.47 -6.60 -9.90
N PHE A 80 14.48 -7.04 -9.15
CA PHE A 80 14.07 -6.37 -7.92
C PHE A 80 13.89 -7.42 -6.82
N LYS A 81 14.74 -7.35 -5.80
CA LYS A 81 14.68 -8.25 -4.64
C LYS A 81 15.08 -7.49 -3.38
N PRO A 82 14.13 -7.12 -2.52
CA PRO A 82 14.40 -6.45 -1.27
C PRO A 82 15.30 -7.29 -0.36
N ASN A 83 16.10 -6.64 0.47
CA ASN A 83 17.08 -7.25 1.38
C ASN A 83 18.15 -8.14 0.71
N ALA A 84 18.23 -8.14 -0.61
CA ALA A 84 19.33 -8.81 -1.33
C ALA A 84 20.45 -7.83 -1.68
N GLY A 85 21.61 -8.38 -1.99
CA GLY A 85 22.77 -7.59 -2.43
C GLY A 85 22.53 -6.86 -3.76
N PRO A 86 23.45 -5.98 -4.15
CA PRO A 86 23.30 -5.14 -5.33
C PRO A 86 23.35 -5.90 -6.67
N VAL A 87 23.89 -7.12 -6.67
CA VAL A 87 23.85 -8.02 -7.83
C VAL A 87 23.18 -9.31 -7.41
N LEU A 88 22.14 -9.69 -8.13
CA LEU A 88 21.34 -10.89 -7.91
C LEU A 88 21.94 -12.08 -8.65
N GLU A 89 21.48 -13.29 -8.29
CA GLU A 89 21.78 -14.52 -9.00
C GLU A 89 21.43 -14.38 -10.50
N GLY A 90 22.26 -14.94 -11.37
CA GLY A 90 22.14 -14.77 -12.82
C GLY A 90 22.70 -13.45 -13.36
N GLY A 91 23.39 -12.67 -12.55
CA GLY A 91 24.03 -11.42 -12.99
C GLY A 91 23.01 -10.31 -13.28
N LEU A 92 21.95 -10.20 -12.48
CA LEU A 92 20.98 -9.11 -12.56
C LEU A 92 21.34 -7.99 -11.58
N ILE A 93 21.27 -6.74 -12.01
CA ILE A 93 21.39 -5.58 -11.13
C ILE A 93 20.13 -5.51 -10.26
N ASN A 94 20.31 -5.47 -8.94
CA ASN A 94 19.20 -5.26 -8.04
C ASN A 94 18.78 -3.78 -8.03
N LEU A 95 17.60 -3.49 -8.50
CA LEU A 95 17.05 -2.13 -8.49
C LEU A 95 16.58 -1.68 -7.09
N TRP A 96 16.43 -2.63 -6.15
CA TRP A 96 16.11 -2.28 -4.77
C TRP A 96 17.28 -1.56 -4.11
N GLN A 97 16.96 -0.46 -3.44
CA GLN A 97 17.93 0.29 -2.64
C GLN A 97 17.50 0.24 -1.17
N PRO A 98 18.42 -0.10 -0.26
CA PRO A 98 18.12 -0.06 1.17
C PRO A 98 17.79 1.38 1.61
N SER A 99 16.97 1.51 2.64
CA SER A 99 16.74 2.80 3.28
C SER A 99 18.07 3.40 3.76
N LYS A 100 18.16 4.72 3.81
CA LYS A 100 19.27 5.42 4.44
C LYS A 100 19.26 5.26 5.97
N VAL A 101 18.11 4.97 6.54
CA VAL A 101 17.91 4.75 7.99
C VAL A 101 18.09 3.26 8.28
N GLN A 102 19.32 2.86 8.57
CA GLN A 102 19.67 1.48 8.92
C GLN A 102 19.65 1.29 10.45
N PRO A 103 19.45 0.07 10.97
CA PRO A 103 19.52 -0.18 12.40
C PRO A 103 20.93 0.17 12.93
N SER A 104 20.98 0.96 14.00
CA SER A 104 22.25 1.32 14.64
C SER A 104 22.75 0.25 15.61
N GLY A 105 21.90 -0.70 16.00
CA GLY A 105 22.15 -1.68 17.05
C GLY A 105 21.93 -1.13 18.47
N ALA A 106 21.59 0.14 18.62
CA ALA A 106 21.30 0.73 19.92
C ALA A 106 19.93 0.28 20.46
N LYS A 107 19.85 0.09 21.78
CA LYS A 107 18.56 -0.12 22.44
C LYS A 107 17.86 1.22 22.61
N THR A 108 16.61 1.28 22.21
CA THR A 108 15.77 2.48 22.31
C THR A 108 14.64 2.24 23.30
N THR A 109 14.46 3.16 24.23
CA THR A 109 13.36 3.10 25.23
C THR A 109 12.07 3.73 24.67
N LYS A 110 10.93 3.43 25.30
CA LYS A 110 9.65 4.03 24.93
C LYS A 110 9.66 5.56 25.08
N ASP A 111 10.34 6.08 26.09
CA ASP A 111 10.43 7.52 26.33
C ASP A 111 11.18 8.23 25.20
N GLN A 112 12.24 7.61 24.67
CA GLN A 112 13.00 8.17 23.55
C GLN A 112 12.16 8.24 22.25
N VAL A 113 11.17 7.39 22.09
CA VAL A 113 10.24 7.39 20.97
C VAL A 113 8.85 7.92 21.32
N GLY A 114 8.76 8.73 22.36
CA GLY A 114 7.49 9.28 22.89
C GLY A 114 6.55 9.82 21.81
N PRO A 115 6.97 10.72 20.91
CA PRO A 115 6.11 11.23 19.85
C PRO A 115 5.60 10.16 18.87
N PHE A 116 6.39 9.11 18.60
CA PHE A 116 5.96 7.98 17.77
C PHE A 116 4.92 7.11 18.51
N ILE A 117 5.14 6.83 19.80
CA ILE A 117 4.16 6.09 20.61
C ILE A 117 2.86 6.87 20.70
N GLU A 118 2.93 8.18 20.95
CA GLU A 118 1.75 9.05 20.99
C GLU A 118 0.98 9.03 19.65
N PHE A 119 1.68 9.06 18.50
CA PHE A 119 1.05 8.92 17.20
C PHE A 119 0.27 7.61 17.09
N LEU A 120 0.85 6.49 17.52
CA LEU A 120 0.18 5.19 17.52
C LEU A 120 -1.01 5.15 18.49
N GLU A 121 -0.91 5.79 19.65
CA GLU A 121 -1.98 5.86 20.65
C GLU A 121 -3.16 6.73 20.22
N ARG A 122 -2.91 7.75 19.43
CA ARG A 122 -3.96 8.58 18.81
C ARG A 122 -4.76 7.78 17.79
N TRP A 123 -4.11 6.88 17.06
CA TRP A 123 -4.73 6.06 16.02
C TRP A 123 -5.39 4.79 16.57
N PHE A 124 -4.76 4.17 17.55
CA PHE A 124 -5.18 2.89 18.13
C PHE A 124 -5.23 3.00 19.65
N PRO A 125 -6.34 3.52 20.23
CA PRO A 125 -6.53 3.53 21.67
C PRO A 125 -6.52 2.12 22.27
N ASP A 126 -7.02 1.11 21.54
CA ASP A 126 -6.94 -0.28 21.94
C ASP A 126 -5.49 -0.80 21.88
N GLN A 127 -5.04 -1.43 22.95
CA GLN A 127 -3.67 -1.90 23.10
C GLN A 127 -3.36 -3.07 22.17
N LEU A 128 -4.31 -3.96 21.89
CA LEU A 128 -4.10 -5.11 21.01
C LEU A 128 -3.96 -4.65 19.56
N GLU A 129 -4.80 -3.70 19.13
CA GLU A 129 -4.69 -3.09 17.82
C GLU A 129 -3.35 -2.37 17.64
N ARG A 130 -2.91 -1.61 18.66
CA ARG A 130 -1.64 -0.91 18.67
C ARG A 130 -0.44 -1.86 18.59
N HIS A 131 -0.49 -3.00 19.33
CA HIS A 131 0.55 -4.02 19.28
C HIS A 131 0.63 -4.71 17.92
N TYR A 132 -0.52 -5.07 17.33
CA TYR A 132 -0.54 -5.70 16.02
C TYR A 132 -0.01 -4.74 14.94
N PHE A 133 -0.44 -3.49 14.94
CA PHE A 133 0.05 -2.50 13.97
C PHE A 133 1.56 -2.21 14.16
N GLY A 134 2.03 -2.14 15.39
CA GLY A 134 3.47 -2.03 15.70
C GLY A 134 4.28 -3.22 15.16
N TRP A 135 3.78 -4.44 15.32
CA TRP A 135 4.37 -5.63 14.71
C TRP A 135 4.36 -5.54 13.18
N TRP A 136 3.24 -5.14 12.59
CA TRP A 136 3.08 -4.99 11.14
C TRP A 136 4.07 -3.95 10.57
N LEU A 137 4.19 -2.80 11.21
CA LEU A 137 5.19 -1.78 10.86
C LEU A 137 6.62 -2.31 10.96
N SER A 138 6.94 -2.96 12.08
CA SER A 138 8.26 -3.55 12.31
C SER A 138 8.60 -4.57 11.23
N HIS A 139 7.65 -5.46 10.91
CA HIS A 139 7.85 -6.46 9.87
C HIS A 139 8.06 -5.82 8.49
N THR A 140 7.22 -4.87 8.11
CA THR A 140 7.31 -4.17 6.82
C THR A 140 8.66 -3.44 6.66
N VAL A 141 9.16 -2.83 7.73
CA VAL A 141 10.43 -2.08 7.70
C VAL A 141 11.66 -3.00 7.72
N ARG A 142 11.61 -4.08 8.48
CA ARG A 142 12.76 -5.00 8.65
C ARG A 142 12.84 -6.07 7.58
N ARG A 143 11.68 -6.51 7.08
CA ARG A 143 11.55 -7.61 6.13
C ARG A 143 10.73 -7.19 4.90
N PRO A 144 11.21 -6.16 4.15
CA PRO A 144 10.54 -5.73 2.92
C PRO A 144 10.55 -6.80 1.82
N ASP A 145 11.33 -7.87 2.00
CA ASP A 145 11.39 -9.08 1.18
C ASP A 145 10.25 -10.06 1.44
N VAL A 146 9.45 -9.85 2.49
CA VAL A 146 8.38 -10.76 2.91
C VAL A 146 7.05 -10.04 2.96
N ARG A 147 6.06 -10.57 2.25
CA ARG A 147 4.69 -10.05 2.24
C ARG A 147 3.92 -10.48 3.49
N ILE A 148 3.11 -9.58 3.99
CA ILE A 148 2.16 -9.82 5.09
C ILE A 148 0.76 -9.97 4.49
N ILE A 149 0.07 -11.06 4.80
CA ILE A 149 -1.31 -11.28 4.34
C ILE A 149 -2.25 -10.25 4.96
N GLY A 150 -2.05 -9.92 6.24
CA GLY A 150 -2.88 -8.95 6.96
C GLY A 150 -2.69 -7.53 6.47
N THR A 151 -3.53 -7.07 5.55
CA THR A 151 -3.51 -5.69 5.04
C THR A 151 -4.32 -4.76 5.95
N PRO A 152 -3.71 -3.70 6.52
CA PRO A 152 -4.43 -2.69 7.27
C PRO A 152 -5.40 -1.91 6.40
N VAL A 153 -6.67 -1.84 6.83
CA VAL A 153 -7.72 -0.98 6.26
C VAL A 153 -8.05 0.10 7.30
N LEU A 154 -7.47 1.26 7.12
CA LEU A 154 -7.49 2.37 8.06
C LEU A 154 -8.64 3.32 7.70
N ARG A 155 -9.75 3.17 8.41
CA ARG A 155 -10.93 4.03 8.25
C ARG A 155 -10.85 5.17 9.25
N SER A 156 -11.10 6.39 8.80
CA SER A 156 -10.86 7.53 9.68
C SER A 156 -11.61 8.80 9.29
N GLU A 157 -11.68 9.72 10.22
CA GLU A 157 -11.99 11.12 9.92
C GLU A 157 -10.95 11.74 8.97
N HIS A 158 -11.33 12.85 8.32
CA HIS A 158 -10.39 13.61 7.50
C HIS A 158 -9.33 14.28 8.38
N GLY A 159 -8.08 14.33 7.89
CA GLY A 159 -7.01 15.08 8.57
C GLY A 159 -6.32 14.38 9.74
N VAL A 160 -6.62 13.09 10.02
CA VAL A 160 -5.96 12.34 11.11
C VAL A 160 -4.50 11.98 10.85
N GLY A 161 -3.97 12.24 9.65
CA GLY A 161 -2.57 11.99 9.32
C GLY A 161 -2.30 10.74 8.48
N LYS A 162 -3.28 10.20 7.72
CA LYS A 162 -3.09 9.05 6.82
C LYS A 162 -1.93 9.25 5.84
N GLY A 163 -1.93 10.36 5.12
CA GLY A 163 -0.83 10.74 4.22
C GLY A 163 0.50 10.86 4.97
N PHE A 164 0.49 11.47 6.17
CA PHE A 164 1.69 11.62 7.00
C PHE A 164 2.33 10.27 7.34
N LEU A 165 1.54 9.25 7.68
CA LEU A 165 2.06 7.89 7.96
C LEU A 165 2.91 7.39 6.80
N VAL A 166 2.42 7.50 5.56
CA VAL A 166 3.10 6.88 4.42
C VAL A 166 4.10 7.83 3.77
N GLU A 167 3.71 9.05 3.48
CA GLU A 167 4.56 10.01 2.76
C GLU A 167 5.72 10.54 3.61
N THR A 168 5.55 10.61 4.93
CA THR A 168 6.59 11.08 5.85
C THR A 168 7.25 9.94 6.58
N LEU A 169 6.50 9.21 7.43
CA LEU A 169 7.09 8.21 8.32
C LEU A 169 7.63 6.99 7.56
N LEU A 170 6.79 6.32 6.79
CA LEU A 170 7.19 5.08 6.09
C LEU A 170 8.13 5.35 4.92
N SER A 171 7.95 6.45 4.18
CA SER A 171 8.91 6.87 3.17
C SER A 171 10.28 7.22 3.74
N GLY A 172 10.34 7.76 4.95
CA GLY A 172 11.60 8.01 5.67
C GLY A 172 12.28 6.72 6.12
N LEU A 173 11.51 5.74 6.60
CA LEU A 173 12.03 4.45 7.10
C LEU A 173 12.37 3.45 5.99
N LEU A 174 11.62 3.38 4.91
CA LEU A 174 11.79 2.42 3.81
C LEU A 174 12.58 2.99 2.62
N GLY A 175 12.65 4.31 2.51
CA GLY A 175 13.12 5.01 1.32
C GLY A 175 11.97 5.31 0.34
N ARG A 176 11.99 6.50 -0.23
CA ARG A 176 10.95 6.98 -1.16
C ARG A 176 10.78 6.10 -2.40
N SER A 177 11.85 5.47 -2.89
CA SER A 177 11.80 4.56 -4.04
C SER A 177 10.97 3.31 -3.77
N SER A 178 10.89 2.86 -2.52
CA SER A 178 10.20 1.63 -2.11
C SER A 178 8.71 1.82 -1.81
N VAL A 179 8.23 3.07 -1.75
CA VAL A 179 6.85 3.41 -1.34
C VAL A 179 6.14 4.16 -2.47
N ALA A 180 4.85 3.91 -2.65
CA ALA A 180 4.00 4.75 -3.50
C ALA A 180 2.62 4.97 -2.86
N VAL A 181 2.00 6.08 -3.23
CA VAL A 181 0.60 6.42 -2.95
C VAL A 181 -0.15 6.38 -4.27
N CYS A 182 -1.27 5.70 -4.32
CA CYS A 182 -2.02 5.50 -5.55
C CYS A 182 -3.51 5.31 -5.26
N GLY A 183 -4.32 5.48 -6.27
CA GLY A 183 -5.72 5.07 -6.23
C GLY A 183 -5.89 3.58 -6.48
N LEU A 184 -7.06 3.05 -6.14
CA LEU A 184 -7.37 1.64 -6.33
C LEU A 184 -7.25 1.20 -7.80
N LYS A 185 -7.67 2.06 -8.75
CA LYS A 185 -7.60 1.80 -10.19
C LYS A 185 -6.16 1.69 -10.72
N ASP A 186 -5.21 2.34 -10.08
CA ASP A 186 -3.79 2.28 -10.46
C ASP A 186 -3.15 0.93 -10.14
N VAL A 187 -3.76 0.18 -9.22
CA VAL A 187 -3.31 -1.18 -8.84
C VAL A 187 -3.99 -2.25 -9.67
N VAL A 188 -5.34 -2.18 -9.80
CA VAL A 188 -6.15 -3.24 -10.40
C VAL A 188 -6.68 -2.91 -11.79
N GLY A 189 -6.30 -1.77 -12.36
CA GLY A 189 -6.69 -1.34 -13.71
C GLY A 189 -5.83 -1.91 -14.84
N ASP A 190 -6.06 -1.40 -16.05
CA ASP A 190 -5.38 -1.85 -17.27
C ASP A 190 -3.86 -1.61 -17.25
N PHE A 191 -3.41 -0.58 -16.55
CA PHE A 191 -2.00 -0.25 -16.33
C PHE A 191 -1.73 -0.14 -14.84
N ASN A 192 -0.67 -0.80 -14.39
CA ASN A 192 -0.31 -0.88 -12.97
C ASN A 192 1.20 -0.65 -12.73
N ASP A 193 1.83 0.16 -13.53
CA ASP A 193 3.26 0.47 -13.42
C ASP A 193 3.65 1.12 -12.08
N VAL A 194 2.68 1.64 -11.33
CA VAL A 194 2.86 2.12 -9.95
C VAL A 194 3.43 1.06 -9.00
N VAL A 195 3.22 -0.23 -9.28
CA VAL A 195 3.71 -1.34 -8.45
C VAL A 195 5.19 -1.66 -8.69
N GLU A 196 5.76 -1.19 -9.78
CA GLU A 196 7.13 -1.53 -10.20
C GLU A 196 8.15 -0.99 -9.18
N GLY A 197 9.00 -1.87 -8.66
CA GLY A 197 10.05 -1.50 -7.72
C GLY A 197 9.56 -1.03 -6.35
N LYS A 198 8.36 -1.42 -5.94
CA LYS A 198 7.77 -1.05 -4.65
C LYS A 198 7.67 -2.23 -3.69
N THR A 199 7.78 -1.92 -2.41
CA THR A 199 7.54 -2.87 -1.31
C THR A 199 6.31 -2.48 -0.48
N LEU A 200 5.85 -1.23 -0.61
CA LEU A 200 4.68 -0.72 0.08
C LEU A 200 3.85 0.20 -0.81
N LEU A 201 2.55 -0.07 -0.89
CA LEU A 201 1.57 0.81 -1.51
C LEU A 201 0.56 1.31 -0.49
N LEU A 202 0.34 2.62 -0.46
CA LEU A 202 -0.84 3.22 0.13
C LEU A 202 -1.90 3.33 -0.97
N VAL A 203 -2.97 2.54 -0.85
CA VAL A 203 -4.16 2.68 -1.69
C VAL A 203 -5.09 3.65 -0.98
N ASP A 204 -5.08 4.90 -1.42
CA ASP A 204 -5.79 5.98 -0.76
C ASP A 204 -7.20 6.17 -1.32
N GLU A 205 -8.06 6.74 -0.49
CA GLU A 205 -9.43 7.14 -0.83
C GLU A 205 -10.28 6.01 -1.45
N VAL A 206 -10.22 4.82 -0.84
CA VAL A 206 -11.11 3.73 -1.27
C VAL A 206 -12.52 4.01 -0.75
N TYR A 207 -13.42 4.32 -1.65
CA TYR A 207 -14.83 4.54 -1.38
C TYR A 207 -15.66 3.38 -1.93
N LYS A 208 -16.58 2.86 -1.12
CA LYS A 208 -17.65 1.88 -1.51
C LYS A 208 -17.23 0.97 -2.68
N SER A 209 -16.13 0.22 -2.49
CA SER A 209 -15.61 -0.59 -3.58
C SER A 209 -16.56 -1.74 -3.92
N LYS A 210 -16.67 -2.05 -5.21
CA LYS A 210 -17.37 -3.24 -5.67
C LYS A 210 -16.67 -4.51 -5.18
N LYS A 211 -17.41 -5.61 -5.04
CA LYS A 211 -16.85 -6.91 -4.69
C LYS A 211 -15.71 -7.31 -5.64
N SER A 212 -15.90 -7.16 -6.96
CA SER A 212 -14.88 -7.45 -7.96
C SER A 212 -13.55 -6.74 -7.71
N THR A 213 -13.60 -5.52 -7.21
CA THR A 213 -12.42 -4.72 -6.86
C THR A 213 -11.73 -5.24 -5.60
N THR A 214 -12.54 -5.62 -4.59
CA THR A 214 -12.02 -6.27 -3.37
C THR A 214 -11.33 -7.60 -3.72
N ASP A 215 -11.90 -8.38 -4.64
CA ASP A 215 -11.34 -9.67 -5.07
C ASP A 215 -10.06 -9.49 -5.91
N ALA A 216 -10.00 -8.45 -6.74
CA ALA A 216 -8.77 -8.09 -7.46
C ALA A 216 -7.65 -7.73 -6.47
N LEU A 217 -7.91 -6.92 -5.44
CA LEU A 217 -6.92 -6.66 -4.37
C LEU A 217 -6.48 -7.93 -3.66
N LYS A 218 -7.41 -8.83 -3.33
CA LYS A 218 -7.10 -10.13 -2.72
C LYS A 218 -6.17 -10.96 -3.61
N SER A 219 -6.31 -10.88 -4.93
CA SER A 219 -5.43 -11.55 -5.89
C SER A 219 -4.01 -10.98 -5.82
N PHE A 220 -3.86 -9.64 -5.85
CA PHE A 220 -2.55 -9.00 -5.68
C PHE A 220 -1.87 -9.38 -4.35
N GLN A 221 -2.63 -9.46 -3.25
CA GLN A 221 -2.10 -9.86 -1.95
C GLN A 221 -1.66 -11.32 -1.91
N GLY A 222 -2.36 -12.22 -2.61
CA GLY A 222 -2.15 -13.67 -2.51
C GLY A 222 -1.05 -14.22 -3.42
N ASN A 223 -0.82 -13.62 -4.58
CA ASN A 223 0.02 -14.18 -5.61
C ASN A 223 1.51 -13.89 -5.37
N ALA A 224 2.37 -14.91 -5.56
CA ALA A 224 3.82 -14.76 -5.46
C ALA A 224 4.39 -13.89 -6.59
N THR A 225 3.74 -13.90 -7.73
CA THR A 225 4.09 -13.07 -8.89
C THR A 225 2.86 -12.30 -9.35
N ILE A 226 3.09 -11.15 -9.96
CA ILE A 226 2.03 -10.30 -10.52
C ILE A 226 2.37 -9.88 -11.94
N PRO A 227 1.37 -9.71 -12.83
CA PRO A 227 1.58 -9.10 -14.12
C PRO A 227 1.85 -7.62 -13.95
N LEU A 228 2.86 -7.11 -14.65
CA LEU A 228 3.18 -5.70 -14.74
C LEU A 228 2.80 -5.19 -16.14
N HIS A 229 1.79 -4.33 -16.16
CA HIS A 229 1.26 -3.71 -17.37
C HIS A 229 1.74 -2.27 -17.47
N ARG A 230 2.75 -2.03 -18.30
CA ARG A 230 3.29 -0.70 -18.57
C ARG A 230 2.76 -0.17 -19.89
N LYS A 231 2.43 1.11 -19.93
CA LYS A 231 1.95 1.73 -21.17
C LYS A 231 2.99 1.59 -22.29
N HIS A 232 2.55 1.12 -23.46
CA HIS A 232 3.37 0.90 -24.65
C HIS A 232 4.56 -0.09 -24.49
N LYS A 233 4.51 -0.96 -23.49
CA LYS A 233 5.50 -2.03 -23.31
C LYS A 233 4.80 -3.39 -23.20
N PRO A 234 5.47 -4.49 -23.56
CA PRO A 234 4.93 -5.81 -23.30
C PRO A 234 4.67 -6.02 -21.81
N THR A 235 3.61 -6.75 -21.50
CA THR A 235 3.34 -7.22 -20.13
C THR A 235 4.43 -8.21 -19.72
N ILE A 236 4.96 -8.02 -18.54
CA ILE A 236 5.91 -8.94 -17.92
C ILE A 236 5.38 -9.43 -16.58
N THR A 237 5.88 -10.58 -16.13
CA THR A 237 5.59 -11.09 -14.79
C THR A 237 6.75 -10.72 -13.87
N ILE A 238 6.43 -10.14 -12.71
CA ILE A 238 7.42 -9.76 -11.70
C ILE A 238 7.13 -10.46 -10.37
N GLU A 239 8.18 -10.66 -9.57
CA GLU A 239 8.06 -11.11 -8.19
C GLU A 239 7.29 -10.08 -7.36
N ASN A 240 6.43 -10.55 -6.50
CA ASN A 240 5.56 -9.70 -5.68
C ASN A 240 6.10 -9.55 -4.26
N TYR A 241 6.60 -8.36 -3.93
CA TYR A 241 7.05 -7.98 -2.59
C TYR A 241 6.14 -6.94 -1.93
N LEU A 242 4.95 -6.68 -2.51
CA LEU A 242 4.09 -5.60 -2.10
C LEU A 242 3.36 -5.90 -0.79
N ASN A 243 3.48 -5.01 0.15
CA ASN A 243 2.56 -4.82 1.25
C ASN A 243 1.63 -3.64 0.95
N PHE A 244 0.43 -3.65 1.51
CA PHE A 244 -0.58 -2.64 1.25
C PHE A 244 -1.06 -2.02 2.55
N ILE A 245 -1.33 -0.72 2.52
CA ILE A 245 -2.21 -0.01 3.46
C ILE A 245 -3.36 0.54 2.63
N ILE A 246 -4.57 0.31 3.05
CA ILE A 246 -5.77 0.87 2.44
C ILE A 246 -6.30 1.94 3.37
N THR A 247 -6.64 3.10 2.83
CA THR A 247 -7.22 4.19 3.61
C THR A 247 -8.58 4.58 3.07
N SER A 248 -9.48 4.98 3.96
CA SER A 248 -10.80 5.45 3.61
C SER A 248 -11.36 6.41 4.68
N ASN A 249 -12.21 7.31 4.24
CA ASN A 249 -13.08 8.08 5.14
C ASN A 249 -14.45 7.44 5.32
N ASP A 250 -14.77 6.42 4.51
CA ASP A 250 -16.01 5.66 4.62
C ASP A 250 -15.96 4.64 5.77
N HIS A 251 -17.11 4.39 6.37
CA HIS A 251 -17.25 3.33 7.37
C HIS A 251 -17.19 1.94 6.74
N LEU A 252 -17.60 1.77 5.48
CA LEU A 252 -17.67 0.50 4.73
C LEU A 252 -16.93 0.56 3.38
N PRO A 253 -15.59 0.75 3.37
CA PRO A 253 -14.86 0.93 2.11
C PRO A 253 -14.76 -0.34 1.27
N LEU A 254 -14.84 -1.52 1.88
CA LEU A 254 -14.65 -2.81 1.24
C LEU A 254 -15.81 -3.77 1.54
N VAL A 255 -16.08 -4.63 0.55
CA VAL A 255 -17.02 -5.75 0.72
C VAL A 255 -16.30 -6.91 1.41
N LEU A 256 -16.68 -7.21 2.66
CA LEU A 256 -16.10 -8.30 3.43
C LEU A 256 -16.99 -9.54 3.41
N GLU A 257 -16.38 -10.68 3.21
CA GLU A 257 -17.03 -12.00 3.31
C GLU A 257 -16.85 -12.58 4.72
N LYS A 258 -17.77 -13.42 5.14
CA LYS A 258 -17.59 -14.23 6.35
C LYS A 258 -16.33 -15.08 6.20
N GLY A 259 -15.41 -14.98 7.17
CA GLY A 259 -14.13 -15.71 7.12
C GLY A 259 -13.01 -15.03 6.34
N ASP A 260 -13.17 -13.76 5.94
CA ASP A 260 -12.06 -12.99 5.37
C ASP A 260 -10.85 -13.00 6.30
N ARG A 261 -9.68 -13.42 5.78
CA ARG A 261 -8.43 -13.57 6.51
C ARG A 261 -7.31 -12.64 6.03
N ARG A 262 -7.64 -11.66 5.15
CA ARG A 262 -6.64 -10.80 4.50
C ARG A 262 -6.64 -9.38 5.00
N PHE A 263 -7.79 -8.86 5.38
CA PHE A 263 -7.90 -7.48 5.84
C PHE A 263 -7.87 -7.41 7.36
N TRP A 264 -7.05 -6.52 7.88
CA TRP A 264 -7.07 -6.10 9.28
C TRP A 264 -7.76 -4.74 9.38
N ILE A 265 -8.84 -4.69 10.15
CA ILE A 265 -9.72 -3.51 10.22
C ILE A 265 -9.81 -3.06 11.66
N PRO A 266 -8.99 -2.11 12.10
CA PRO A 266 -9.05 -1.55 13.43
C PRO A 266 -10.29 -0.67 13.63
N ALA A 267 -10.47 -0.20 14.86
CA ALA A 267 -11.47 0.81 15.19
C ALA A 267 -11.37 2.02 14.26
N PHE A 268 -12.49 2.70 14.05
CA PHE A 268 -12.53 3.92 13.24
C PHE A 268 -11.67 5.01 13.90
N ILE A 269 -10.67 5.52 13.20
CA ILE A 269 -9.70 6.49 13.72
C ILE A 269 -10.33 7.87 13.75
N ARG A 270 -10.35 8.49 14.94
CA ARG A 270 -10.92 9.81 15.19
C ARG A 270 -9.86 10.78 15.71
N HIS A 271 -10.12 12.05 15.59
CA HIS A 271 -9.32 13.04 16.30
C HIS A 271 -9.46 12.84 17.83
N ARG A 272 -8.35 12.99 18.57
CA ARG A 272 -8.38 12.93 20.04
C ARG A 272 -9.19 14.12 20.61
N GLU A 273 -8.97 15.30 20.08
CA GLU A 273 -9.64 16.52 20.48
C GLU A 273 -10.25 17.27 19.28
N SER A 274 -9.42 17.64 18.30
CA SER A 274 -9.84 18.37 17.11
C SER A 274 -8.88 18.17 15.93
N VAL A 275 -9.32 18.60 14.74
CA VAL A 275 -8.48 18.63 13.52
C VAL A 275 -7.25 19.52 13.73
N GLN A 276 -7.44 20.67 14.37
CA GLN A 276 -6.37 21.67 14.62
C GLN A 276 -5.32 21.11 15.58
N GLU A 277 -5.75 20.45 16.66
CA GLU A 277 -4.84 19.82 17.62
C GLU A 277 -4.04 18.70 16.96
N THR A 278 -4.68 17.85 16.16
CA THR A 278 -3.99 16.80 15.40
C THR A 278 -2.98 17.38 14.40
N ALA A 279 -3.34 18.43 13.69
CA ALA A 279 -2.43 19.11 12.76
C ALA A 279 -1.22 19.73 13.50
N ALA A 280 -1.43 20.37 14.64
CA ALA A 280 -0.36 20.91 15.49
C ALA A 280 0.57 19.78 15.97
N PHE A 281 0.02 18.68 16.49
CA PHE A 281 0.84 17.52 16.88
C PHE A 281 1.70 17.01 15.72
N LEU A 282 1.12 16.80 14.55
CA LEU A 282 1.85 16.26 13.39
C LEU A 282 2.93 17.22 12.87
N ASN A 283 2.63 18.53 12.76
CA ASN A 283 3.50 19.50 12.13
C ASN A 283 4.52 20.13 13.08
N ASP A 284 4.14 20.37 14.35
CA ASP A 284 4.97 21.14 15.28
C ASP A 284 5.70 20.24 16.29
N VAL A 285 5.24 18.98 16.48
CA VAL A 285 5.87 18.04 17.42
C VAL A 285 6.48 16.86 16.67
N PHE A 286 5.66 16.06 15.97
CA PHE A 286 6.09 14.76 15.46
C PHE A 286 7.04 14.90 14.27
N LYS A 287 6.71 15.69 13.26
CA LYS A 287 7.55 15.88 12.08
C LYS A 287 8.91 16.51 12.39
N PRO A 288 9.02 17.60 13.19
CA PRO A 288 10.30 18.14 13.59
C PRO A 288 11.15 17.14 14.39
N TRP A 289 10.52 16.38 15.30
CA TRP A 289 11.22 15.34 16.05
C TRP A 289 11.75 14.23 15.13
N LEU A 290 10.96 13.75 14.15
CA LEU A 290 11.43 12.77 13.16
C LEU A 290 12.67 13.27 12.41
N LEU A 291 12.65 14.53 11.95
CA LEU A 291 13.74 15.13 11.21
C LEU A 291 14.99 15.37 12.07
N ASN A 292 14.82 15.50 13.37
CA ASN A 292 15.92 15.70 14.34
C ASN A 292 16.36 14.38 15.00
N GLY A 293 16.53 13.32 14.19
CA GLY A 293 17.02 12.01 14.65
C GLY A 293 15.94 11.00 15.01
N GLY A 294 14.67 11.39 15.04
CA GLY A 294 13.54 10.51 15.39
C GLY A 294 13.41 9.30 14.46
N PHE A 295 13.73 9.43 13.17
CA PHE A 295 13.74 8.29 12.25
C PHE A 295 14.67 7.17 12.71
N GLN A 296 15.87 7.51 13.16
CA GLN A 296 16.82 6.53 13.69
C GLN A 296 16.28 5.85 14.95
N LEU A 297 15.72 6.63 15.87
CA LEU A 297 15.12 6.11 17.11
C LEU A 297 13.95 5.17 16.81
N VAL A 298 13.06 5.55 15.87
CA VAL A 298 11.94 4.67 15.44
C VAL A 298 12.47 3.40 14.80
N ARG A 299 13.49 3.49 13.93
CA ARG A 299 14.10 2.32 13.30
C ARG A 299 14.63 1.35 14.34
N ASP A 300 15.42 1.84 15.30
CA ASP A 300 16.01 1.02 16.36
C ASP A 300 14.93 0.46 17.33
N TYR A 301 13.87 1.22 17.60
CA TYR A 301 12.73 0.74 18.38
C TYR A 301 11.99 -0.40 17.67
N LEU A 302 11.75 -0.28 16.36
CA LEU A 302 11.11 -1.33 15.57
C LEU A 302 11.96 -2.61 15.53
N GLU A 303 13.30 -2.51 15.58
CA GLU A 303 14.19 -3.68 15.65
C GLU A 303 13.97 -4.52 16.92
N GLN A 304 13.49 -3.93 18.00
CA GLN A 304 13.28 -4.60 19.28
C GLN A 304 11.93 -5.32 19.38
N ILE A 305 11.02 -5.06 18.44
CA ILE A 305 9.72 -5.74 18.42
C ILE A 305 9.91 -7.20 18.02
N ASP A 306 9.37 -8.10 18.85
CA ASP A 306 9.42 -9.53 18.58
C ASP A 306 8.52 -9.93 17.41
N LEU A 307 9.13 -10.25 16.27
CA LEU A 307 8.42 -10.66 15.05
C LEU A 307 7.84 -12.07 15.15
N SER A 308 8.25 -12.90 16.12
CA SER A 308 7.74 -14.27 16.29
C SER A 308 6.29 -14.35 16.79
N LYS A 309 5.74 -13.23 17.28
CA LYS A 309 4.37 -13.14 17.79
C LYS A 309 3.30 -13.44 16.75
N HIS A 310 3.57 -13.11 15.49
CA HIS A 310 2.68 -13.37 14.36
C HIS A 310 3.53 -13.81 13.15
N ARG A 311 3.00 -14.73 12.35
CA ARG A 311 3.61 -15.07 11.06
C ARG A 311 3.01 -14.18 9.97
N PRO A 312 3.78 -13.78 8.98
CA PRO A 312 3.27 -12.98 7.85
C PRO A 312 2.11 -13.62 7.09
N THR A 313 2.05 -14.96 7.14
CA THR A 313 1.02 -15.78 6.49
C THR A 313 -0.23 -16.02 7.34
N ASP A 314 -0.19 -15.64 8.62
CA ASP A 314 -1.33 -15.84 9.51
C ASP A 314 -2.43 -14.81 9.21
N ALA A 315 -3.67 -15.21 9.42
CA ALA A 315 -4.78 -14.27 9.41
C ALA A 315 -4.57 -13.18 10.46
N PRO A 316 -4.83 -11.90 10.15
CA PRO A 316 -4.74 -10.84 11.14
C PRO A 316 -5.72 -11.07 12.30
N PRO A 317 -5.44 -10.53 13.50
CA PRO A 317 -6.36 -10.61 14.61
C PRO A 317 -7.75 -10.08 14.25
N MET A 318 -8.77 -10.80 14.71
CA MET A 318 -10.15 -10.35 14.56
C MET A 318 -10.39 -9.16 15.49
N THR A 319 -10.83 -8.05 14.92
CA THR A 319 -11.23 -6.85 15.67
C THR A 319 -12.74 -6.76 15.80
N VAL A 320 -13.23 -6.00 16.77
CA VAL A 320 -14.65 -5.71 16.93
C VAL A 320 -15.20 -5.05 15.67
N SER A 321 -14.51 -4.05 15.14
CA SER A 321 -14.88 -3.37 13.91
C SER A 321 -14.98 -4.30 12.69
N LYS A 322 -14.07 -5.26 12.57
CA LYS A 322 -14.14 -6.25 11.49
C LYS A 322 -15.35 -7.17 11.65
N GLN A 323 -15.65 -7.61 12.88
CA GLN A 323 -16.82 -8.42 13.18
C GLN A 323 -18.12 -7.70 12.84
N GLU A 324 -18.21 -6.42 13.22
CA GLU A 324 -19.35 -5.57 12.87
C GLU A 324 -19.54 -5.50 11.36
N LEU A 325 -18.48 -5.18 10.61
CA LEU A 325 -18.53 -5.10 9.15
C LEU A 325 -18.92 -6.41 8.47
N MET A 326 -18.47 -7.53 9.00
CA MET A 326 -18.85 -8.87 8.51
C MET A 326 -20.28 -9.27 8.93
N GLY A 327 -20.80 -8.62 9.96
CA GLY A 327 -22.16 -8.87 10.51
C GLY A 327 -23.27 -8.09 9.82
N PHE A 328 -22.94 -7.07 8.99
CA PHE A 328 -23.96 -6.35 8.23
C PHE A 328 -24.73 -7.32 7.34
N SER A 329 -26.06 -7.30 7.48
CA SER A 329 -26.94 -8.10 6.64
C SER A 329 -26.89 -7.62 5.19
N THR A 330 -27.34 -8.46 4.26
CA THR A 330 -27.52 -8.03 2.86
C THR A 330 -28.45 -6.82 2.77
N THR A 331 -29.41 -6.70 3.68
CA THR A 331 -30.37 -5.58 3.76
C THR A 331 -29.65 -4.30 4.18
N ASP A 332 -28.82 -4.33 5.25
CA ASP A 332 -28.07 -3.16 5.74
C ASP A 332 -27.13 -2.63 4.65
N ARG A 333 -26.48 -3.54 3.93
CA ARG A 333 -25.63 -3.16 2.79
C ARG A 333 -26.40 -2.55 1.64
N LEU A 334 -27.60 -3.09 1.37
CA LEU A 334 -28.48 -2.52 0.36
C LEU A 334 -28.93 -1.12 0.73
N GLU A 335 -29.31 -0.89 1.96
CA GLU A 335 -29.74 0.44 2.45
C GLU A 335 -28.61 1.47 2.27
N GLU A 336 -27.38 1.12 2.62
CA GLU A 336 -26.24 2.02 2.43
C GLU A 336 -25.95 2.29 0.95
N VAL A 337 -25.87 1.23 0.12
CA VAL A 337 -25.60 1.37 -1.33
C VAL A 337 -26.72 2.14 -2.03
N LEU A 338 -27.95 2.02 -1.57
CA LEU A 338 -29.12 2.67 -2.16
C LEU A 338 -29.36 4.09 -1.65
N SER A 339 -28.68 4.55 -0.58
CA SER A 339 -28.95 5.87 0.01
C SER A 339 -28.92 6.98 -1.03
N ASP A 340 -27.80 7.13 -1.74
CA ASP A 340 -27.64 8.18 -2.75
C ASP A 340 -28.68 8.07 -3.89
N VAL A 341 -29.06 6.84 -4.21
CA VAL A 341 -30.03 6.57 -5.29
C VAL A 341 -31.45 6.89 -4.88
N VAL A 342 -31.81 6.58 -3.64
CA VAL A 342 -33.12 6.92 -3.08
C VAL A 342 -33.28 8.42 -2.93
N GLU A 343 -32.22 9.12 -2.57
CA GLU A 343 -32.22 10.59 -2.46
C GLU A 343 -32.27 11.31 -3.82
N ALA A 344 -31.70 10.70 -4.87
CA ALA A 344 -31.56 11.33 -6.18
C ALA A 344 -32.69 10.99 -7.17
N ASN A 345 -33.51 9.98 -6.90
CA ASN A 345 -34.51 9.48 -7.86
C ASN A 345 -35.92 9.45 -7.26
N ALA A 346 -36.88 9.84 -8.04
CA ALA A 346 -38.26 9.91 -7.60
C ALA A 346 -38.95 8.53 -7.49
N VAL A 347 -38.59 7.60 -8.37
CA VAL A 347 -39.18 6.26 -8.46
C VAL A 347 -38.11 5.21 -8.74
N LEU A 348 -38.20 4.08 -8.06
CA LEU A 348 -37.32 2.93 -8.26
C LEU A 348 -38.15 1.65 -8.47
N THR A 349 -37.51 0.64 -9.10
CA THR A 349 -38.07 -0.71 -9.18
C THR A 349 -37.05 -1.74 -8.73
N VAL A 350 -37.49 -2.87 -8.20
CA VAL A 350 -36.64 -3.99 -7.83
C VAL A 350 -35.73 -4.43 -9.01
N LYS A 351 -36.32 -4.47 -10.20
CA LYS A 351 -35.61 -4.86 -11.42
C LYS A 351 -34.43 -3.90 -11.72
N TRP A 352 -34.68 -2.59 -11.65
CA TRP A 352 -33.67 -1.58 -11.90
C TRP A 352 -32.52 -1.67 -10.86
N VAL A 353 -32.86 -1.78 -9.58
CA VAL A 353 -31.86 -1.94 -8.51
C VAL A 353 -31.00 -3.18 -8.72
N LYS A 354 -31.63 -4.32 -9.04
CA LYS A 354 -30.90 -5.56 -9.31
C LYS A 354 -29.96 -5.46 -10.51
N GLN A 355 -30.37 -4.78 -11.57
CA GLN A 355 -29.56 -4.57 -12.75
C GLN A 355 -28.37 -3.61 -12.45
N ARG A 356 -28.64 -2.52 -11.74
CA ARG A 356 -27.64 -1.51 -11.43
C ARG A 356 -26.54 -2.01 -10.49
N TYR A 357 -26.90 -2.91 -9.58
CA TYR A 357 -26.01 -3.40 -8.51
C TYR A 357 -25.75 -4.91 -8.60
N ALA A 358 -25.90 -5.50 -9.78
CA ALA A 358 -25.70 -6.94 -9.98
C ALA A 358 -24.31 -7.41 -9.54
N ASP A 359 -23.28 -6.60 -9.83
CA ASP A 359 -21.89 -6.91 -9.53
C ASP A 359 -21.48 -6.66 -8.07
N ASP A 360 -22.32 -5.98 -7.29
CA ASP A 360 -22.01 -5.62 -5.91
C ASP A 360 -22.39 -6.74 -4.91
N PHE A 361 -23.13 -7.76 -5.36
CA PHE A 361 -23.63 -8.85 -4.51
C PHE A 361 -23.39 -10.24 -5.13
N GLU A 362 -22.55 -11.05 -4.48
CA GLU A 362 -22.04 -12.34 -4.98
C GLU A 362 -23.12 -13.37 -5.34
N HIS A 363 -24.16 -13.44 -4.52
CA HIS A 363 -25.25 -14.41 -4.70
C HIS A 363 -26.47 -13.77 -5.37
N GLY A 364 -26.29 -12.59 -5.96
CA GLY A 364 -27.37 -11.77 -6.48
C GLY A 364 -28.26 -11.20 -5.37
N LEU A 365 -29.18 -10.35 -5.78
CA LEU A 365 -30.15 -9.74 -4.88
C LEU A 365 -31.49 -10.45 -5.01
N SER A 366 -32.06 -10.93 -3.90
CA SER A 366 -33.42 -11.41 -3.92
C SER A 366 -34.41 -10.24 -4.03
N ASP A 367 -35.51 -10.42 -4.72
CA ASP A 367 -36.55 -9.40 -4.85
C ASP A 367 -37.08 -8.93 -3.49
N MET A 368 -37.13 -9.85 -2.52
CA MET A 368 -37.60 -9.56 -1.17
C MET A 368 -36.56 -8.67 -0.39
N ALA A 369 -35.27 -8.94 -0.54
CA ALA A 369 -34.23 -8.14 0.13
C ALA A 369 -34.26 -6.69 -0.39
N VAL A 370 -34.31 -6.50 -1.71
CA VAL A 370 -34.42 -5.17 -2.32
C VAL A 370 -35.68 -4.44 -1.90
N ALA A 371 -36.82 -5.14 -1.92
CA ALA A 371 -38.10 -4.57 -1.52
C ALA A 371 -38.09 -4.10 -0.06
N ASN A 372 -37.53 -4.92 0.86
CA ASN A 372 -37.43 -4.58 2.27
C ASN A 372 -36.50 -3.40 2.51
N ALA A 373 -35.34 -3.34 1.84
CA ALA A 373 -34.41 -2.20 1.95
C ALA A 373 -35.07 -0.89 1.49
N LEU A 374 -35.74 -0.88 0.33
CA LEU A 374 -36.45 0.30 -0.16
C LEU A 374 -37.55 0.76 0.82
N LEU A 375 -38.29 -0.19 1.41
CA LEU A 375 -39.32 0.13 2.42
C LEU A 375 -38.73 0.69 3.72
N ALA A 376 -37.61 0.12 4.20
CA ALA A 376 -36.89 0.59 5.38
C ALA A 376 -36.37 2.03 5.18
N MET A 377 -35.96 2.38 3.96
CA MET A 377 -35.51 3.73 3.57
C MET A 377 -36.68 4.73 3.34
N GLY A 378 -37.90 4.38 3.72
CA GLY A 378 -39.06 5.27 3.64
C GLY A 378 -39.74 5.33 2.27
N CYS A 379 -39.30 4.53 1.30
CA CYS A 379 -40.04 4.40 0.02
C CYS A 379 -41.42 3.79 0.24
N LYS A 380 -42.41 4.21 -0.55
CA LYS A 380 -43.74 3.62 -0.50
C LYS A 380 -44.04 2.85 -1.78
N GLN A 381 -44.51 1.61 -1.60
CA GLN A 381 -44.82 0.73 -2.71
C GLN A 381 -46.12 1.10 -3.41
N ARG A 382 -46.10 1.18 -4.74
CA ARG A 382 -47.26 1.29 -5.62
C ARG A 382 -47.26 0.15 -6.61
N LYS A 383 -48.33 -0.66 -6.60
CA LYS A 383 -48.54 -1.75 -7.57
C LYS A 383 -49.42 -1.27 -8.71
N THR A 384 -48.97 -1.46 -9.94
CA THR A 384 -49.73 -1.26 -11.17
C THR A 384 -50.01 -2.61 -11.85
N LYS A 385 -50.71 -2.61 -12.99
CA LYS A 385 -50.91 -3.82 -13.80
C LYS A 385 -49.59 -4.33 -14.43
N LEU A 386 -48.62 -3.44 -14.62
CA LEU A 386 -47.36 -3.75 -15.27
C LEU A 386 -46.30 -4.25 -14.28
N GLN A 387 -46.08 -3.50 -13.19
CA GLN A 387 -45.01 -3.83 -12.20
C GLN A 387 -45.26 -3.14 -10.85
N ARG A 388 -44.33 -3.37 -9.92
CA ARG A 388 -44.31 -2.70 -8.62
C ARG A 388 -43.27 -1.57 -8.67
N TYR A 389 -43.71 -0.36 -8.32
CA TYR A 389 -42.85 0.82 -8.18
C TYR A 389 -42.66 1.16 -6.70
N TYR A 390 -41.55 1.77 -6.39
CA TYR A 390 -41.23 2.28 -5.07
C TYR A 390 -40.99 3.79 -5.22
N ILE A 391 -41.93 4.60 -4.71
CA ILE A 391 -41.82 6.05 -4.70
C ILE A 391 -40.95 6.42 -3.52
N THR A 392 -39.85 7.14 -3.76
CA THR A 392 -38.92 7.56 -2.76
C THR A 392 -39.43 8.78 -1.98
N PRO A 393 -38.84 9.15 -0.84
CA PRO A 393 -39.12 10.42 -0.18
C PRO A 393 -38.98 11.61 -1.13
N PHE A 394 -37.94 11.65 -1.96
CA PHE A 394 -37.74 12.67 -3.01
C PHE A 394 -38.85 12.67 -4.04
N GLY A 395 -39.40 11.50 -4.42
CA GLY A 395 -40.55 11.37 -5.33
C GLY A 395 -41.81 12.01 -4.75
N PHE A 396 -42.04 11.86 -3.44
CA PHE A 396 -43.19 12.53 -2.78
C PHE A 396 -43.01 14.05 -2.74
N GLU A 397 -41.80 14.54 -2.50
CA GLU A 397 -41.47 15.96 -2.59
C GLU A 397 -41.63 16.51 -4.02
N SER A 398 -41.48 15.65 -5.02
CA SER A 398 -41.66 15.95 -6.44
C SER A 398 -43.10 15.76 -6.94
N ASN A 399 -44.10 15.79 -6.03
CA ASN A 399 -45.52 15.68 -6.27
C ASN A 399 -46.04 14.29 -6.75
N LEU A 400 -45.21 13.24 -6.67
CA LEU A 400 -45.70 11.88 -6.90
C LEU A 400 -46.49 11.37 -5.69
N SER A 401 -47.45 10.48 -5.93
CA SER A 401 -48.31 9.92 -4.89
C SER A 401 -48.65 8.47 -5.15
N LEU A 402 -49.26 7.81 -4.18
CA LEU A 402 -49.79 6.46 -4.37
C LEU A 402 -50.92 6.38 -5.39
N ASN A 403 -51.48 7.53 -5.81
CA ASN A 403 -52.51 7.63 -6.85
C ASN A 403 -51.95 7.95 -8.23
N SER A 404 -50.63 8.21 -8.35
CA SER A 404 -49.97 8.49 -9.62
C SER A 404 -50.20 7.38 -10.63
N THR A 405 -50.36 7.77 -11.89
CA THR A 405 -50.55 6.84 -13.02
C THR A 405 -49.28 6.05 -13.32
N ALA A 406 -49.39 4.93 -14.02
CA ALA A 406 -48.22 4.15 -14.42
C ALA A 406 -47.24 4.97 -15.27
N LYS A 407 -47.73 5.88 -16.12
CA LYS A 407 -46.89 6.75 -16.94
C LYS A 407 -46.09 7.76 -16.11
N GLU A 408 -46.72 8.42 -15.15
CA GLU A 408 -46.06 9.35 -14.26
C GLU A 408 -44.95 8.66 -13.42
N LEU A 409 -45.18 7.39 -13.02
CA LEU A 409 -44.21 6.59 -12.30
C LEU A 409 -43.03 6.15 -13.20
N GLU A 410 -43.30 5.83 -14.46
CA GLU A 410 -42.25 5.51 -15.44
C GLU A 410 -41.40 6.74 -15.79
N ASP A 411 -42.02 7.89 -15.97
CA ASP A 411 -41.34 9.16 -16.24
C ASP A 411 -40.41 9.59 -15.05
N GLY A 412 -40.76 9.16 -13.83
CA GLY A 412 -39.95 9.40 -12.62
C GLY A 412 -38.81 8.39 -12.37
N MET A 413 -38.68 7.36 -13.21
CA MET A 413 -37.58 6.37 -13.07
C MET A 413 -36.25 6.88 -13.61
N PRO A 414 -35.13 6.47 -12.99
CA PRO A 414 -33.82 6.76 -13.55
C PRO A 414 -33.60 6.06 -14.90
N SER A 415 -32.70 6.63 -15.71
CA SER A 415 -32.31 6.03 -17.00
C SER A 415 -31.73 4.63 -16.81
N THR A 416 -31.93 3.75 -17.78
CA THR A 416 -31.40 2.38 -17.80
C THR A 416 -30.05 2.26 -18.48
N ASN A 417 -29.41 3.36 -18.86
CA ASN A 417 -28.06 3.37 -19.40
C ASN A 417 -27.06 3.26 -18.24
N PHE A 418 -26.55 2.04 -18.02
CA PHE A 418 -25.55 1.70 -17.01
C PHE A 418 -24.15 1.71 -17.60
#